data_248b4713958f26b698c92e366da499b3
#
_entry.id   248b4713958f26b698c92e366da499b3
#
_cell.length_a   1.000
_cell.length_b   1.000
_cell.length_c   1.000
_cell.angle_alpha   90.00
_cell.angle_beta   90.00
_cell.angle_gamma   90.00
#
_symmetry.space_group_name_H-M   'P 1'
#
loop_
_entity.id
_entity.type
_entity.pdbx_description
1 polymer ?
#
loop_
_entity_poly.entity_id
_entity_poly.type
_entity_poly.pdbx_seq_one_letter_code
_entity_poly.pdbx_strand_id
1 'polypeptide(L)'
;MTTSVSSRQFATDTKQYELRIGHVNVYHLHNKVQDVCMLLTKSPYIYLLGLSETRLNSSVGDESLSIPNCTLLRRNGAHRGQTGMGLHVHHSIVHTTKQPADLESERVECMWVEIKHSPSSATLVGYVYRNHAVTYAWFDDFVKMMDKVNEGNSNIILLGDFNIDLL
;
A
#
# COMPACT_ATOMS: atom_id res chain seq x y z
N MET A 1 30.73 37.95 0.66
CA MET A 1 29.41 37.38 0.97
C MET A 1 29.50 35.88 0.79
N THR A 2 29.67 35.17 1.88
CA THR A 2 29.89 33.73 1.91
C THR A 2 28.58 33.07 2.38
N THR A 3 27.92 32.40 1.47
CA THR A 3 26.70 31.63 1.76
C THR A 3 27.11 30.29 2.38
N SER A 4 26.81 30.12 3.66
CA SER A 4 26.99 28.84 4.36
C SER A 4 25.83 27.93 4.00
N VAL A 5 26.12 26.80 3.33
CA VAL A 5 25.19 25.70 3.13
C VAL A 5 25.14 24.89 4.44
N SER A 6 24.00 24.95 5.12
CA SER A 6 23.74 24.15 6.31
C SER A 6 23.58 22.67 5.91
N SER A 7 24.60 21.86 6.22
CA SER A 7 24.53 20.41 6.19
C SER A 7 23.60 19.94 7.32
N ARG A 8 22.40 19.46 6.99
CA ARG A 8 21.57 18.72 7.95
C ARG A 8 22.30 17.43 8.30
N GLN A 9 22.84 17.38 9.50
CA GLN A 9 23.34 16.15 10.11
C GLN A 9 22.17 15.17 10.25
N PHE A 10 22.24 14.07 9.53
CA PHE A 10 21.42 12.90 9.83
C PHE A 10 21.93 12.34 11.14
N ALA A 11 21.10 12.44 12.18
CA ALA A 11 21.40 11.82 13.46
C ALA A 11 21.48 10.31 13.25
N THR A 12 22.64 9.74 13.52
CA THR A 12 22.90 8.30 13.57
C THR A 12 22.33 7.74 14.88
N ASP A 13 21.03 7.82 15.06
CA ASP A 13 20.35 7.09 16.11
C ASP A 13 19.89 5.77 15.50
N THR A 14 20.67 4.71 15.71
CA THR A 14 20.38 3.33 15.29
C THR A 14 19.26 2.71 16.14
N LYS A 15 18.14 3.39 16.29
CA LYS A 15 16.89 2.75 16.69
C LYS A 15 16.44 1.93 15.49
N GLN A 16 16.57 0.64 15.61
CA GLN A 16 16.00 -0.32 14.67
C GLN A 16 14.48 -0.15 14.72
N TYR A 17 13.93 0.64 13.79
CA TYR A 17 12.49 0.83 13.69
C TYR A 17 11.90 -0.43 13.07
N GLU A 18 11.11 -1.16 13.86
CA GLU A 18 10.27 -2.23 13.32
C GLU A 18 9.20 -1.61 12.40
N LEU A 19 9.29 -1.87 11.11
CA LEU A 19 8.24 -1.49 10.17
C LEU A 19 7.06 -2.43 10.36
N ARG A 20 5.98 -1.95 10.99
CA ARG A 20 4.75 -2.70 11.14
C ARG A 20 3.78 -2.35 10.04
N ILE A 21 3.40 -3.37 9.29
CA ILE A 21 2.46 -3.28 8.18
C ILE A 21 1.31 -4.25 8.41
N GLY A 22 0.13 -3.85 7.98
CA GLY A 22 -1.08 -4.65 8.13
C GLY A 22 -1.95 -4.62 6.89
N HIS A 23 -2.93 -5.49 6.87
CA HIS A 23 -3.97 -5.54 5.85
C HIS A 23 -5.32 -5.85 6.49
N VAL A 24 -6.38 -5.27 5.96
CA VAL A 24 -7.76 -5.56 6.37
C VAL A 24 -8.71 -5.45 5.17
N ASN A 25 -9.63 -6.40 5.03
CA ASN A 25 -10.78 -6.29 4.15
C ASN A 25 -11.86 -5.45 4.85
N VAL A 26 -12.19 -4.28 4.29
CA VAL A 26 -13.08 -3.31 4.95
C VAL A 26 -14.53 -3.39 4.49
N TYR A 27 -14.79 -4.07 3.38
CA TYR A 27 -16.13 -4.17 2.80
C TYR A 27 -16.93 -2.84 2.92
N HIS A 28 -16.65 -1.88 2.01
CA HIS A 28 -17.14 -0.50 2.06
C HIS A 28 -16.42 0.44 3.06
N LEU A 29 -15.27 0.99 2.66
CA LEU A 29 -14.48 1.88 3.50
C LEU A 29 -15.26 3.09 4.02
N HIS A 30 -16.13 3.71 3.20
CA HIS A 30 -16.89 4.89 3.61
C HIS A 30 -17.63 4.68 4.95
N ASN A 31 -18.16 3.49 5.17
CA ASN A 31 -18.89 3.13 6.39
C ASN A 31 -17.97 2.69 7.54
N LYS A 32 -16.67 2.52 7.28
CA LYS A 32 -15.69 1.95 8.20
C LYS A 32 -14.53 2.88 8.55
N VAL A 33 -14.56 4.13 8.09
CA VAL A 33 -13.49 5.11 8.33
C VAL A 33 -13.21 5.26 9.82
N GLN A 34 -14.24 5.32 10.66
CA GLN A 34 -14.07 5.45 12.11
C GLN A 34 -13.44 4.18 12.73
N ASP A 35 -13.85 2.98 12.26
CA ASP A 35 -13.28 1.72 12.73
C ASP A 35 -11.79 1.63 12.38
N VAL A 36 -11.42 2.02 11.16
CA VAL A 36 -10.03 2.08 10.69
C VAL A 36 -9.24 3.14 11.47
N CYS A 37 -9.83 4.30 11.71
CA CYS A 37 -9.22 5.34 12.53
C CYS A 37 -8.95 4.84 13.97
N MET A 38 -9.91 4.16 14.58
CA MET A 38 -9.73 3.57 15.92
C MET A 38 -8.64 2.48 15.91
N LEU A 39 -8.58 1.64 14.87
CA LEU A 39 -7.54 0.63 14.73
C LEU A 39 -6.15 1.28 14.73
N LEU A 40 -5.94 2.27 13.87
CA LEU A 40 -4.66 2.98 13.75
C LEU A 40 -4.31 3.78 15.02
N THR A 41 -5.30 4.35 15.69
CA THR A 41 -5.09 5.08 16.96
C THR A 41 -4.71 4.13 18.11
N LYS A 42 -5.35 2.97 18.20
CA LYS A 42 -5.05 1.97 19.23
C LYS A 42 -3.76 1.18 18.94
N SER A 43 -3.34 1.16 17.69
CA SER A 43 -2.13 0.48 17.22
C SER A 43 -1.18 1.50 16.57
N PRO A 44 -0.62 2.46 17.33
CA PRO A 44 0.16 3.57 16.79
C PRO A 44 1.45 3.14 16.08
N TYR A 45 1.75 1.86 16.08
CA TYR A 45 2.92 1.28 15.43
C TYR A 45 2.63 0.70 14.04
N ILE A 46 1.38 0.75 13.56
CA ILE A 46 1.08 0.36 12.19
C ILE A 46 1.39 1.56 11.29
N TYR A 47 2.45 1.43 10.50
CA TYR A 47 2.90 2.50 9.61
C TYR A 47 2.28 2.43 8.21
N LEU A 48 1.91 1.22 7.77
CA LEU A 48 1.17 1.00 6.54
C LEU A 48 0.00 0.06 6.81
N LEU A 49 -1.18 0.45 6.36
CA LEU A 49 -2.38 -0.38 6.44
C LEU A 49 -3.05 -0.48 5.07
N GLY A 50 -2.92 -1.65 4.43
CA GLY A 50 -3.61 -1.97 3.19
C GLY A 50 -5.07 -2.30 3.44
N LEU A 51 -5.93 -1.82 2.55
CA LEU A 51 -7.37 -2.00 2.59
C LEU A 51 -7.83 -2.65 1.29
N SER A 52 -8.55 -3.75 1.37
CA SER A 52 -9.27 -4.32 0.23
C SER A 52 -10.78 -4.09 0.33
N GLU A 53 -11.47 -4.22 -0.79
CA GLU A 53 -12.91 -3.99 -0.92
C GLU A 53 -13.37 -2.61 -0.42
N THR A 54 -12.61 -1.57 -0.73
CA THR A 54 -12.94 -0.20 -0.32
C THR A 54 -14.26 0.27 -0.93
N ARG A 55 -14.62 -0.23 -2.11
CA ARG A 55 -15.81 0.12 -2.89
C ARG A 55 -15.98 1.63 -3.06
N LEU A 56 -14.86 2.34 -3.12
CA LEU A 56 -14.84 3.76 -3.37
C LEU A 56 -14.96 4.02 -4.88
N ASN A 57 -15.55 5.15 -5.17
CA ASN A 57 -15.62 5.71 -6.53
C ASN A 57 -15.20 7.18 -6.51
N SER A 58 -15.16 7.81 -7.66
CA SER A 58 -14.72 9.21 -7.81
C SER A 58 -15.63 10.25 -7.15
N SER A 59 -16.86 9.89 -6.75
CA SER A 59 -17.78 10.81 -6.07
C SER A 59 -17.47 10.98 -4.59
N VAL A 60 -16.69 10.07 -4.00
CA VAL A 60 -16.30 10.15 -2.58
C VAL A 60 -15.02 10.98 -2.47
N GLY A 61 -15.12 12.15 -1.83
CA GLY A 61 -13.97 13.02 -1.58
C GLY A 61 -13.00 12.45 -0.54
N ASP A 62 -11.70 12.69 -0.71
CA ASP A 62 -10.66 12.20 0.21
C ASP A 62 -10.79 12.79 1.61
N GLU A 63 -11.38 13.97 1.74
CA GLU A 63 -11.61 14.62 3.02
C GLU A 63 -12.47 13.76 3.97
N SER A 64 -13.49 13.09 3.43
CA SER A 64 -14.38 12.21 4.20
C SER A 64 -13.72 10.90 4.66
N LEU A 65 -12.56 10.59 4.10
CA LEU A 65 -11.77 9.38 4.34
C LEU A 65 -10.50 9.66 5.14
N SER A 66 -10.31 10.93 5.54
CA SER A 66 -9.09 11.39 6.19
C SER A 66 -8.91 10.76 7.58
N ILE A 67 -7.71 10.26 7.84
CA ILE A 67 -7.29 9.77 9.16
C ILE A 67 -6.07 10.59 9.61
N PRO A 68 -6.04 11.08 10.87
CA PRO A 68 -4.92 11.87 11.38
C PRO A 68 -3.57 11.16 11.20
N ASN A 69 -2.56 11.93 10.79
CA ASN A 69 -1.18 11.48 10.57
C ASN A 69 -1.00 10.42 9.47
N CYS A 70 -2.01 10.19 8.64
CA CYS A 70 -1.93 9.25 7.52
C CYS A 70 -2.35 9.90 6.22
N THR A 71 -1.70 9.49 5.13
CA THR A 71 -2.14 9.75 3.77
C THR A 71 -2.85 8.50 3.25
N LEU A 72 -4.02 8.67 2.67
CA LEU A 72 -4.71 7.59 1.95
C LEU A 72 -4.29 7.62 0.48
N LEU A 73 -3.60 6.60 0.05
CA LEU A 73 -3.44 6.26 -1.37
C LEU A 73 -4.59 5.33 -1.74
N ARG A 74 -5.27 5.59 -2.87
CA ARG A 74 -6.40 4.74 -3.27
C ARG A 74 -6.41 4.44 -4.76
N ARG A 75 -6.90 3.26 -5.09
CA ARG A 75 -7.26 2.83 -6.44
C ARG A 75 -8.73 2.42 -6.42
N ASN A 76 -9.56 3.20 -7.08
CA ASN A 76 -10.98 2.85 -7.22
C ASN A 76 -11.11 1.67 -8.18
N GLY A 77 -12.10 0.81 -7.97
CA GLY A 77 -12.42 -0.24 -8.92
C GLY A 77 -12.89 0.36 -10.24
N ALA A 78 -12.12 0.15 -11.30
CA ALA A 78 -12.41 0.70 -12.63
C ALA A 78 -13.18 -0.28 -13.53
N HIS A 79 -13.03 -1.57 -13.29
CA HIS A 79 -13.59 -2.64 -14.11
C HIS A 79 -14.60 -3.49 -13.34
N ARG A 80 -15.45 -4.20 -14.09
CA ARG A 80 -16.42 -5.12 -13.48
C ARG A 80 -15.70 -6.18 -12.65
N GLY A 81 -16.12 -6.32 -11.40
CA GLY A 81 -15.52 -7.25 -10.44
C GLY A 81 -14.38 -6.70 -9.60
N GLN A 82 -13.84 -5.51 -9.93
CA GLN A 82 -12.91 -4.80 -9.07
C GLN A 82 -13.67 -4.08 -7.96
N THR A 83 -13.14 -4.18 -6.75
CA THR A 83 -13.76 -3.62 -5.55
C THR A 83 -13.03 -2.40 -5.00
N GLY A 84 -11.88 -2.11 -5.56
CA GLY A 84 -11.02 -1.00 -5.16
C GLY A 84 -10.18 -1.31 -3.93
N MET A 85 -9.04 -0.66 -3.86
CA MET A 85 -8.05 -0.80 -2.80
C MET A 85 -7.69 0.57 -2.21
N GLY A 86 -7.17 0.55 -0.99
CA GLY A 86 -6.60 1.71 -0.33
C GLY A 86 -5.36 1.34 0.46
N LEU A 87 -4.53 2.33 0.73
CA LEU A 87 -3.35 2.18 1.57
C LEU A 87 -3.20 3.43 2.43
N HIS A 88 -3.39 3.30 3.73
CA HIS A 88 -3.01 4.33 4.68
C HIS A 88 -1.51 4.25 4.95
N VAL A 89 -0.80 5.35 4.68
CA VAL A 89 0.63 5.50 4.94
C VAL A 89 0.83 6.56 6.01
N HIS A 90 1.45 6.20 7.11
CA HIS A 90 1.75 7.14 8.20
C HIS A 90 2.77 8.18 7.74
N HIS A 91 2.60 9.45 8.12
CA HIS A 91 3.41 10.58 7.66
C HIS A 91 4.91 10.47 8.02
N SER A 92 5.27 9.63 9.00
CA SER A 92 6.67 9.37 9.34
C SER A 92 7.42 8.51 8.32
N ILE A 93 6.70 7.87 7.38
CA ILE A 93 7.29 7.00 6.38
C ILE A 93 7.61 7.78 5.11
N VAL A 94 8.89 7.79 4.74
CA VAL A 94 9.32 8.29 3.44
C VAL A 94 9.04 7.23 2.38
N HIS A 95 8.12 7.53 1.50
CA HIS A 95 7.66 6.58 0.49
C HIS A 95 7.53 7.23 -0.88
N THR A 96 7.52 6.38 -1.89
CA THR A 96 7.16 6.72 -3.27
C THR A 96 6.15 5.70 -3.76
N THR A 97 5.04 6.16 -4.31
CA THR A 97 4.12 5.26 -5.01
C THR A 97 4.82 4.73 -6.26
N LYS A 98 4.83 3.44 -6.41
CA LYS A 98 5.25 2.78 -7.63
C LYS A 98 3.98 2.31 -8.34
N GLN A 99 3.74 2.87 -9.50
CA GLN A 99 2.85 2.26 -10.49
C GLN A 99 3.75 1.93 -11.67
N PRO A 100 4.33 0.75 -11.68
CA PRO A 100 5.04 0.33 -12.86
C PRO A 100 3.99 0.17 -13.95
N ALA A 101 4.00 1.04 -14.94
CA ALA A 101 3.10 0.94 -16.11
C ALA A 101 3.16 -0.44 -16.75
N ASP A 102 4.29 -1.15 -16.55
CA ASP A 102 4.52 -2.51 -17.00
C ASP A 102 3.99 -3.60 -16.04
N LEU A 103 3.53 -3.25 -14.84
CA LEU A 103 2.98 -4.19 -13.85
C LEU A 103 1.45 -4.13 -13.75
N GLU A 104 0.81 -3.20 -14.46
CA GLU A 104 -0.64 -3.10 -14.45
C GLU A 104 -1.24 -4.21 -15.32
N SER A 105 -1.80 -5.21 -14.66
CA SER A 105 -2.80 -6.08 -15.26
C SER A 105 -4.18 -5.56 -14.91
N GLU A 106 -5.08 -5.49 -15.86
CA GLU A 106 -6.49 -5.16 -15.61
C GLU A 106 -7.15 -6.19 -14.68
N ARG A 107 -6.58 -7.39 -14.56
CA ARG A 107 -7.13 -8.49 -13.77
C ARG A 107 -6.59 -8.53 -12.35
N VAL A 108 -5.38 -7.98 -12.10
CA VAL A 108 -4.76 -8.01 -10.76
C VAL A 108 -4.96 -6.66 -10.09
N GLU A 109 -5.84 -6.62 -9.09
CA GLU A 109 -5.94 -5.45 -8.23
C GLU A 109 -4.73 -5.40 -7.29
N CYS A 110 -3.84 -4.44 -7.50
CA CYS A 110 -2.65 -4.27 -6.66
C CYS A 110 -2.29 -2.80 -6.50
N MET A 111 -1.56 -2.51 -5.43
CA MET A 111 -0.94 -1.20 -5.16
C MET A 111 0.47 -1.43 -4.66
N TRP A 112 1.43 -0.61 -5.10
CA TRP A 112 2.82 -0.74 -4.74
C TRP A 112 3.36 0.57 -4.16
N VAL A 113 4.11 0.47 -3.07
CA VAL A 113 4.85 1.58 -2.48
C VAL A 113 6.27 1.15 -2.18
N GLU A 114 7.21 2.01 -2.55
CA GLU A 114 8.61 1.87 -2.17
C GLU A 114 8.86 2.67 -0.90
N ILE A 115 9.34 2.00 0.13
CA ILE A 115 9.73 2.61 1.40
C ILE A 115 11.24 2.77 1.41
N LYS A 116 11.72 3.99 1.58
CA LYS A 116 13.15 4.29 1.64
C LYS A 116 13.65 4.24 3.08
N HIS A 117 14.63 3.39 3.34
CA HIS A 117 15.32 3.29 4.62
C HIS A 117 16.59 4.14 4.65
N SER A 118 17.27 4.22 3.50
CA SER A 118 18.47 5.04 3.27
C SER A 118 18.59 5.38 1.78
N PRO A 119 19.56 6.21 1.37
CA PRO A 119 19.78 6.49 -0.06
C PRO A 119 20.02 5.23 -0.92
N SER A 120 20.54 4.15 -0.33
CA SER A 120 20.88 2.90 -1.02
C SER A 120 20.02 1.71 -0.62
N SER A 121 19.04 1.89 0.26
CA SER A 121 18.21 0.79 0.76
C SER A 121 16.73 1.14 0.75
N ALA A 122 15.96 0.32 0.10
CA ALA A 122 14.50 0.43 0.03
C ALA A 122 13.84 -0.94 0.14
N THR A 123 12.58 -0.95 0.54
CA THR A 123 11.70 -2.12 0.50
C THR A 123 10.49 -1.78 -0.38
N LEU A 124 10.21 -2.63 -1.34
CA LEU A 124 8.99 -2.55 -2.12
C LEU A 124 7.87 -3.32 -1.41
N VAL A 125 6.80 -2.63 -1.07
CA VAL A 125 5.64 -3.24 -0.42
C VAL A 125 4.49 -3.28 -1.41
N GLY A 126 3.99 -4.47 -1.69
CA GLY A 126 2.85 -4.73 -2.55
C GLY A 126 1.61 -5.14 -1.76
N TYR A 127 0.48 -4.58 -2.12
CA TYR A 127 -0.83 -4.99 -1.63
C TYR A 127 -1.63 -5.54 -2.80
N VAL A 128 -2.14 -6.77 -2.64
CA VAL A 128 -2.87 -7.48 -3.68
C VAL A 128 -4.24 -7.90 -3.16
N TYR A 129 -5.24 -7.73 -3.99
CA TYR A 129 -6.56 -8.27 -3.74
C TYR A 129 -6.96 -9.20 -4.90
N ARG A 130 -7.39 -10.41 -4.55
CA ARG A 130 -7.94 -11.37 -5.50
C ARG A 130 -9.43 -11.57 -5.25
N ASN A 131 -10.26 -11.18 -6.20
CA ASN A 131 -11.68 -11.46 -6.14
C ASN A 131 -11.94 -12.98 -6.28
N HIS A 132 -12.91 -13.50 -5.55
CA HIS A 132 -13.33 -14.92 -5.64
C HIS A 132 -13.72 -15.36 -7.06
N ALA A 133 -14.26 -14.45 -7.86
CA ALA A 133 -14.77 -14.74 -9.20
C ALA A 133 -13.71 -14.77 -10.31
N VAL A 134 -12.41 -14.59 -9.97
CA VAL A 134 -11.36 -14.56 -10.99
C VAL A 134 -10.99 -15.93 -11.49
N THR A 135 -10.60 -15.97 -12.77
CA THR A 135 -10.22 -17.17 -13.51
C THR A 135 -8.74 -17.52 -13.34
N TYR A 136 -8.29 -18.64 -13.91
CA TYR A 136 -6.88 -19.02 -13.98
C TYR A 136 -6.01 -17.96 -14.63
N ALA A 137 -6.51 -17.17 -15.56
CA ALA A 137 -5.77 -16.07 -16.20
C ALA A 137 -5.29 -15.00 -15.19
N TRP A 138 -5.92 -14.89 -14.04
CA TRP A 138 -5.45 -14.03 -12.96
C TRP A 138 -4.08 -14.50 -12.43
N PHE A 139 -3.91 -15.80 -12.25
CA PHE A 139 -2.66 -16.36 -11.75
C PHE A 139 -1.52 -16.17 -12.77
N ASP A 140 -1.79 -16.32 -14.06
CA ASP A 140 -0.80 -16.06 -15.09
C ASP A 140 -0.33 -14.61 -15.10
N ASP A 141 -1.27 -13.67 -14.96
CA ASP A 141 -0.96 -12.25 -14.89
C ASP A 141 -0.24 -11.90 -13.57
N PHE A 142 -0.64 -12.52 -12.47
CA PHE A 142 0.02 -12.33 -11.17
C PHE A 142 1.46 -12.82 -11.19
N VAL A 143 1.73 -14.00 -11.76
CA VAL A 143 3.08 -14.54 -11.89
C VAL A 143 3.94 -13.62 -12.76
N LYS A 144 3.46 -13.20 -13.93
CA LYS A 144 4.18 -12.26 -14.81
C LYS A 144 4.50 -10.94 -14.09
N MET A 145 3.56 -10.44 -13.30
CA MET A 145 3.79 -9.25 -12.49
C MET A 145 4.89 -9.48 -11.46
N MET A 146 4.86 -10.61 -10.74
CA MET A 146 5.87 -10.94 -9.73
C MET A 146 7.26 -11.14 -10.33
N ASP A 147 7.37 -11.75 -11.52
CA ASP A 147 8.63 -11.90 -12.24
C ASP A 147 9.26 -10.52 -12.51
N LYS A 148 8.49 -9.59 -13.05
CA LYS A 148 8.94 -8.21 -13.29
C LYS A 148 9.33 -7.48 -12.00
N VAL A 149 8.55 -7.65 -10.93
CA VAL A 149 8.86 -7.06 -9.61
C VAL A 149 10.20 -7.57 -9.09
N ASN A 150 10.47 -8.86 -9.24
CA ASN A 150 11.71 -9.50 -8.78
C ASN A 150 12.96 -9.03 -9.57
N GLU A 151 12.83 -8.72 -10.86
CA GLU A 151 13.96 -8.27 -11.68
C GLU A 151 14.58 -6.97 -11.20
N GLY A 152 13.81 -6.08 -10.56
CA GLY A 152 14.25 -4.73 -10.19
C GLY A 152 14.44 -4.49 -8.69
N ASN A 153 14.07 -5.43 -7.81
CA ASN A 153 13.98 -5.19 -6.38
C ASN A 153 14.55 -6.33 -5.55
N SER A 154 15.39 -5.98 -4.56
CA SER A 154 16.02 -6.95 -3.66
C SER A 154 15.22 -7.25 -2.39
N ASN A 155 14.38 -6.30 -1.95
CA ASN A 155 13.55 -6.45 -0.75
C ASN A 155 12.09 -6.23 -1.12
N ILE A 156 11.30 -7.28 -1.06
CA ILE A 156 9.88 -7.25 -1.41
C ILE A 156 9.07 -7.81 -0.26
N ILE A 157 8.01 -7.11 0.11
CA ILE A 157 6.98 -7.59 1.03
C ILE A 157 5.66 -7.57 0.27
N LEU A 158 4.97 -8.70 0.25
CA LEU A 158 3.66 -8.82 -0.38
C LEU A 158 2.62 -9.18 0.67
N LEU A 159 1.55 -8.39 0.72
CA LEU A 159 0.41 -8.60 1.59
C LEU A 159 -0.88 -8.52 0.77
N GLY A 160 -1.96 -9.02 1.33
CA GLY A 160 -3.26 -8.86 0.70
C GLY A 160 -4.25 -9.93 1.07
N ASP A 161 -5.38 -9.88 0.40
CA ASP A 161 -6.45 -10.86 0.50
C ASP A 161 -6.50 -11.66 -0.80
N PHE A 162 -5.96 -12.85 -0.77
CA PHE A 162 -5.85 -13.71 -1.94
C PHE A 162 -7.09 -14.57 -2.15
N ASN A 163 -8.00 -14.63 -1.18
CA ASN A 163 -9.20 -15.46 -1.26
C ASN A 163 -8.92 -16.89 -1.75
N ILE A 164 -7.86 -17.50 -1.23
CA ILE A 164 -7.45 -18.87 -1.53
C ILE A 164 -7.75 -19.72 -0.30
N ASP A 165 -8.55 -20.74 -0.50
CA ASP A 165 -8.74 -21.80 0.50
C ASP A 165 -7.52 -22.71 0.45
N LEU A 166 -6.85 -22.86 1.59
CA LEU A 166 -5.64 -23.67 1.74
C LEU A 166 -5.92 -25.01 2.43
N LEU A 167 -7.20 -25.33 2.66
CA LEU A 167 -7.62 -26.58 3.32
C LEU A 167 -7.99 -27.66 2.33
#